data_f37516e5d7b5b3146044accd0807bd88
#
_entry.id   f37516e5d7b5b3146044accd0807bd88
#
_cell.length_a   1.000
_cell.length_b   1.000
_cell.length_c   1.000
_cell.angle_alpha   90.00
_cell.angle_beta   90.00
_cell.angle_gamma   90.00
#
_symmetry.space_group_name_H-M   'P 1'
#
loop_
_entity.id
_entity.type
_entity.pdbx_description
1 polymer ?
#
loop_
_entity_poly.entity_id
_entity_poly.type
_entity_poly.pdbx_seq_one_letter_code
_entity_poly.pdbx_strand_id
1 'polypeptide(L)'
;MLIEHSFHTNTKATKWLSKDANLDKLAVAEADILAEFFGMESSTETEKTAIMGKAQATAQQMALFCRSKNSTPQLTSCSLEQLAEMFIEEGEAEGVRGDVAFAQSLHETGYFKFGGIVLPTQNNYAGIGALNGNATGQAASFPDPRTGVRAQIQHLKAYASTEALVNECVDPRFSLVARGVAPYVEWLGAADNPQGCGWAVPGAGYGANIVKLLGQIMAQETPQAPAEPENDGYPEGTPDWQKEGFEILVQRGIINSPNVWKARFDQPIMVGEILAIIGRM
;
A
#
# COMPACT_ATOMS: atom_id res chain seq x y z
N MET A 1 36.91 15.15 -10.97
CA MET A 1 36.25 15.93 -12.03
C MET A 1 35.55 17.10 -11.35
N LEU A 2 35.72 18.35 -11.84
CA LEU A 2 34.99 19.52 -11.36
C LEU A 2 33.87 19.82 -12.36
N ILE A 3 32.64 19.92 -11.89
CA ILE A 3 31.48 20.25 -12.71
C ILE A 3 31.01 21.64 -12.29
N GLU A 4 31.00 22.60 -13.22
CA GLU A 4 30.52 23.95 -12.99
C GLU A 4 29.24 24.19 -13.79
N HIS A 5 28.12 24.45 -13.09
CA HIS A 5 26.81 24.59 -13.72
C HIS A 5 26.55 25.98 -14.25
N SER A 6 27.10 26.99 -13.65
CA SER A 6 26.98 28.40 -14.09
C SER A 6 27.76 29.34 -13.18
N PHE A 7 27.87 30.60 -13.58
CA PHE A 7 28.37 31.68 -12.72
C PHE A 7 27.21 32.30 -11.92
N HIS A 8 27.45 32.61 -10.64
CA HIS A 8 26.46 33.24 -9.75
C HIS A 8 26.02 34.62 -10.26
N THR A 9 26.80 35.27 -11.14
CA THR A 9 26.47 36.55 -11.82
C THR A 9 25.41 36.36 -12.93
N ASN A 10 25.15 35.13 -13.39
CA ASN A 10 24.07 34.86 -14.33
C ASN A 10 22.73 34.73 -13.59
N THR A 11 21.98 35.82 -13.53
CA THR A 11 20.72 35.89 -12.78
C THR A 11 19.66 34.88 -13.26
N LYS A 12 19.65 34.52 -14.55
CA LYS A 12 18.71 33.51 -15.10
C LYS A 12 19.08 32.10 -14.60
N ALA A 13 20.36 31.74 -14.65
CA ALA A 13 20.84 30.45 -14.14
C ALA A 13 20.69 30.35 -12.63
N THR A 14 21.04 31.42 -11.89
CA THR A 14 20.86 31.44 -10.43
C THR A 14 19.40 31.23 -10.01
N LYS A 15 18.46 31.91 -10.68
CA LYS A 15 17.03 31.70 -10.43
C LYS A 15 16.56 30.28 -10.79
N TRP A 16 17.17 29.66 -11.79
CA TRP A 16 16.83 28.27 -12.13
C TRP A 16 17.39 27.30 -11.10
N LEU A 17 18.66 27.46 -10.70
CA LEU A 17 19.34 26.65 -9.70
C LEU A 17 18.80 26.83 -8.26
N SER A 18 18.12 27.93 -7.96
CA SER A 18 17.53 28.16 -6.63
C SER A 18 16.22 27.39 -6.39
N LYS A 19 15.76 26.59 -7.34
CA LYS A 19 14.56 25.76 -7.22
C LYS A 19 14.97 24.30 -6.99
N ASP A 20 14.53 23.72 -5.89
CA ASP A 20 14.84 22.33 -5.52
C ASP A 20 14.53 21.33 -6.64
N ALA A 21 13.36 21.44 -7.28
CA ALA A 21 12.98 20.59 -8.42
C ALA A 21 13.93 20.71 -9.64
N ASN A 22 14.69 21.78 -9.78
CA ASN A 22 15.68 21.92 -10.82
C ASN A 22 17.06 21.38 -10.40
N LEU A 23 17.37 21.46 -9.11
CA LEU A 23 18.55 20.81 -8.53
C LEU A 23 18.43 19.30 -8.63
N ASP A 24 17.23 18.74 -8.35
CA ASP A 24 16.96 17.32 -8.51
C ASP A 24 17.18 16.86 -9.96
N LYS A 25 16.67 17.62 -10.94
CA LYS A 25 16.87 17.32 -12.37
C LYS A 25 18.34 17.35 -12.78
N LEU A 26 19.09 18.29 -12.20
CA LEU A 26 20.52 18.44 -12.49
C LEU A 26 21.29 17.27 -11.90
N ALA A 27 21.01 16.91 -10.62
CA ALA A 27 21.64 15.79 -9.95
C ALA A 27 21.42 14.46 -10.68
N VAL A 28 20.19 14.23 -11.18
CA VAL A 28 19.86 13.05 -12.00
C VAL A 28 20.69 13.04 -13.30
N ALA A 29 20.71 14.15 -14.04
CA ALA A 29 21.47 14.23 -15.29
C ALA A 29 22.97 14.04 -15.08
N GLU A 30 23.53 14.51 -13.97
CA GLU A 30 24.94 14.29 -13.63
C GLU A 30 25.21 12.84 -13.26
N ALA A 31 24.33 12.22 -12.49
CA ALA A 31 24.46 10.82 -12.12
C ALA A 31 24.45 9.93 -13.37
N ASP A 32 23.58 10.21 -14.36
CA ASP A 32 23.51 9.49 -15.63
C ASP A 32 24.80 9.60 -16.45
N ILE A 33 25.34 10.82 -16.56
CA ILE A 33 26.60 11.05 -17.29
C ILE A 33 27.77 10.35 -16.60
N LEU A 34 27.81 10.34 -15.27
CA LEU A 34 28.84 9.65 -14.49
C LEU A 34 28.72 8.13 -14.65
N ALA A 35 27.50 7.60 -14.60
CA ALA A 35 27.24 6.17 -14.80
C ALA A 35 27.71 5.72 -16.19
N GLU A 36 27.36 6.47 -17.24
CA GLU A 36 27.81 6.20 -18.61
C GLU A 36 29.34 6.24 -18.71
N PHE A 37 29.97 7.26 -18.13
CA PHE A 37 31.43 7.43 -18.18
C PHE A 37 32.19 6.28 -17.49
N PHE A 38 31.66 5.75 -16.38
CA PHE A 38 32.26 4.65 -15.64
C PHE A 38 31.81 3.27 -16.11
N GLY A 39 30.97 3.18 -17.15
CA GLY A 39 30.43 1.91 -17.65
C GLY A 39 29.54 1.21 -16.62
N MET A 40 28.96 1.98 -15.71
CA MET A 40 27.93 1.50 -14.75
C MET A 40 26.58 1.56 -15.48
N GLU A 41 25.74 0.57 -15.25
CA GLU A 41 24.35 0.70 -15.69
C GLU A 41 23.75 1.93 -14.96
N SER A 42 23.19 2.86 -15.75
CA SER A 42 22.48 4.01 -15.18
C SER A 42 21.37 3.50 -14.28
N SER A 43 21.44 3.83 -13.01
CA SER A 43 20.37 3.50 -12.03
C SER A 43 19.11 4.35 -12.25
N THR A 44 19.06 5.12 -13.32
CA THR A 44 17.99 6.07 -13.66
C THR A 44 16.95 5.56 -14.65
N GLU A 45 16.82 4.25 -14.88
CA GLU A 45 15.46 3.73 -14.98
C GLU A 45 14.89 3.79 -13.58
N THR A 46 14.26 4.90 -13.26
CA THR A 46 13.41 5.00 -12.05
C THR A 46 12.47 3.81 -12.15
N GLU A 47 12.71 2.81 -11.28
CA GLU A 47 11.93 1.57 -11.31
C GLU A 47 10.47 1.97 -11.18
N LYS A 48 9.71 1.81 -12.27
CA LYS A 48 8.33 2.25 -12.32
C LYS A 48 7.50 1.45 -11.33
N THR A 49 6.57 2.12 -10.71
CA THR A 49 5.70 1.53 -9.71
C THR A 49 4.61 0.70 -10.36
N ALA A 50 4.70 -0.62 -10.30
CA ALA A 50 3.68 -1.51 -10.84
C ALA A 50 2.34 -1.32 -10.12
N ILE A 51 1.24 -1.34 -10.88
CA ILE A 51 -0.14 -1.34 -10.36
C ILE A 51 -0.54 -2.75 -9.91
N MET A 52 -0.13 -3.77 -10.67
CA MET A 52 -0.37 -5.16 -10.31
C MET A 52 0.61 -5.61 -9.22
N GLY A 53 0.15 -6.48 -8.32
CA GLY A 53 0.98 -7.06 -7.26
C GLY A 53 0.33 -6.96 -5.87
N LYS A 54 1.13 -7.25 -4.84
CA LYS A 54 0.70 -7.14 -3.45
C LYS A 54 0.96 -5.73 -2.91
N ALA A 55 0.06 -5.26 -2.04
CA ALA A 55 0.28 -4.03 -1.30
C ALA A 55 1.59 -4.10 -0.49
N GLN A 56 2.32 -2.99 -0.44
CA GLN A 56 3.56 -2.84 0.32
C GLN A 56 3.34 -2.02 1.61
N ALA A 57 2.34 -1.14 1.61
CA ALA A 57 1.90 -0.45 2.80
C ALA A 57 0.80 -1.23 3.52
N THR A 58 0.77 -1.14 4.85
CA THR A 58 -0.29 -1.72 5.67
C THR A 58 -1.52 -0.79 5.74
N ALA A 59 -2.70 -1.34 6.02
CA ALA A 59 -3.92 -0.56 6.25
C ALA A 59 -3.73 0.48 7.36
N GLN A 60 -2.96 0.14 8.40
CA GLN A 60 -2.63 1.06 9.49
C GLN A 60 -1.81 2.26 9.02
N GLN A 61 -0.75 2.04 8.20
CA GLN A 61 0.03 3.13 7.60
C GLN A 61 -0.84 4.05 6.74
N MET A 62 -1.71 3.45 5.92
CA MET A 62 -2.65 4.16 5.06
C MET A 62 -3.59 5.07 5.89
N ALA A 63 -4.20 4.53 6.94
CA ALA A 63 -5.09 5.27 7.82
C ALA A 63 -4.35 6.39 8.59
N LEU A 64 -3.18 6.11 9.17
CA LEU A 64 -2.37 7.09 9.89
C LEU A 64 -1.97 8.26 8.98
N PHE A 65 -1.50 7.96 7.77
CA PHE A 65 -1.15 9.00 6.82
C PHE A 65 -2.35 9.87 6.46
N CYS A 66 -3.49 9.27 6.14
CA CYS A 66 -4.70 10.03 5.83
C CYS A 66 -5.11 10.96 6.99
N ARG A 67 -5.13 10.45 8.24
CA ARG A 67 -5.46 11.25 9.43
C ARG A 67 -4.49 12.40 9.66
N SER A 68 -3.21 12.25 9.31
CA SER A 68 -2.23 13.33 9.39
C SER A 68 -2.55 14.51 8.45
N LYS A 69 -3.30 14.26 7.36
CA LYS A 69 -3.70 15.26 6.35
C LYS A 69 -5.15 15.73 6.51
N ASN A 70 -6.00 14.86 7.03
CA ASN A 70 -7.41 15.15 7.32
C ASN A 70 -7.84 14.33 8.56
N SER A 71 -8.01 15.02 9.68
CA SER A 71 -8.42 14.40 10.96
C SER A 71 -9.88 13.91 10.95
N THR A 72 -10.70 14.42 10.02
CA THR A 72 -12.14 14.15 9.93
C THR A 72 -12.55 13.76 8.51
N PRO A 73 -12.10 12.59 7.98
CA PRO A 73 -12.49 12.13 6.66
C PRO A 73 -14.01 11.92 6.57
N GLN A 74 -14.61 12.38 5.48
CA GLN A 74 -16.06 12.28 5.26
C GLN A 74 -16.44 10.91 4.73
N LEU A 75 -16.42 9.91 5.62
CA LEU A 75 -16.85 8.54 5.33
C LEU A 75 -18.19 8.29 6.00
N THR A 76 -19.18 7.83 5.24
CA THR A 76 -20.59 7.76 5.72
C THR A 76 -20.99 6.41 6.29
N SER A 77 -20.29 5.33 5.94
CA SER A 77 -20.72 3.97 6.27
C SER A 77 -19.60 3.02 6.72
N CYS A 78 -18.40 3.52 6.91
CA CYS A 78 -17.28 2.75 7.48
C CYS A 78 -16.29 3.68 8.17
N SER A 79 -15.42 3.13 9.03
CA SER A 79 -14.26 3.86 9.54
C SER A 79 -13.15 3.94 8.48
N LEU A 80 -12.18 4.84 8.70
CA LEU A 80 -11.04 4.96 7.80
C LEU A 80 -10.18 3.69 7.80
N GLU A 81 -10.04 3.05 8.95
CA GLU A 81 -9.31 1.79 9.13
C GLU A 81 -9.99 0.66 8.34
N GLN A 82 -11.31 0.54 8.48
CA GLN A 82 -12.09 -0.43 7.71
C GLN A 82 -11.99 -0.17 6.20
N LEU A 83 -11.99 1.09 5.77
CA LEU A 83 -11.83 1.42 4.37
C LEU A 83 -10.44 1.02 3.86
N ALA A 84 -9.39 1.29 4.64
CA ALA A 84 -8.02 0.90 4.28
C ALA A 84 -7.86 -0.62 4.17
N GLU A 85 -8.47 -1.38 5.09
CA GLU A 85 -8.51 -2.85 5.02
C GLU A 85 -9.23 -3.33 3.76
N MET A 86 -10.38 -2.74 3.40
CA MET A 86 -11.09 -3.09 2.17
C MET A 86 -10.22 -2.89 0.92
N PHE A 87 -9.39 -1.83 0.87
CA PHE A 87 -8.46 -1.62 -0.24
C PHE A 87 -7.42 -2.73 -0.34
N ILE A 88 -6.89 -3.21 0.78
CA ILE A 88 -5.95 -4.34 0.79
C ILE A 88 -6.64 -5.61 0.31
N GLU A 89 -7.79 -5.96 0.90
CA GLU A 89 -8.51 -7.20 0.61
C GLU A 89 -9.01 -7.27 -0.85
N GLU A 90 -9.67 -6.23 -1.34
CA GLU A 90 -10.15 -6.17 -2.73
C GLU A 90 -8.99 -6.12 -3.73
N GLY A 91 -7.90 -5.43 -3.37
CA GLY A 91 -6.67 -5.41 -4.15
C GLY A 91 -6.04 -6.80 -4.24
N GLU A 92 -5.90 -7.52 -3.14
CA GLU A 92 -5.35 -8.87 -3.10
C GLU A 92 -6.21 -9.85 -3.92
N ALA A 93 -7.54 -9.75 -3.81
CA ALA A 93 -8.46 -10.59 -4.57
C ALA A 93 -8.30 -10.44 -6.09
N GLU A 94 -8.04 -9.24 -6.59
CA GLU A 94 -7.87 -8.95 -8.02
C GLU A 94 -6.41 -8.91 -8.49
N GLY A 95 -5.44 -9.09 -7.59
CA GLY A 95 -4.01 -9.00 -7.88
C GLY A 95 -3.52 -7.57 -8.14
N VAL A 96 -4.23 -6.57 -7.64
CA VAL A 96 -3.91 -5.13 -7.74
C VAL A 96 -3.36 -4.64 -6.41
N ARG A 97 -2.39 -3.75 -6.43
CA ARG A 97 -1.86 -3.11 -5.24
C ARG A 97 -2.91 -2.20 -4.59
N GLY A 98 -3.49 -2.67 -3.48
CA GLY A 98 -4.50 -1.92 -2.72
C GLY A 98 -3.96 -0.61 -2.13
N ASP A 99 -2.68 -0.56 -1.77
CA ASP A 99 -2.01 0.66 -1.29
C ASP A 99 -1.88 1.72 -2.39
N VAL A 100 -1.64 1.32 -3.64
CA VAL A 100 -1.67 2.21 -4.80
C VAL A 100 -3.07 2.78 -5.02
N ALA A 101 -4.09 1.93 -4.97
CA ALA A 101 -5.48 2.35 -5.12
C ALA A 101 -5.90 3.32 -4.00
N PHE A 102 -5.49 3.07 -2.76
CA PHE A 102 -5.74 3.98 -1.64
C PHE A 102 -5.02 5.32 -1.82
N ALA A 103 -3.74 5.32 -2.22
CA ALA A 103 -3.00 6.56 -2.52
C ALA A 103 -3.69 7.37 -3.62
N GLN A 104 -4.21 6.71 -4.66
CA GLN A 104 -5.03 7.34 -5.69
C GLN A 104 -6.30 7.96 -5.10
N SER A 105 -7.02 7.25 -4.22
CA SER A 105 -8.23 7.77 -3.57
C SER A 105 -7.95 9.03 -2.77
N LEU A 106 -6.81 9.09 -2.07
CA LEU A 106 -6.41 10.30 -1.36
C LEU A 106 -6.21 11.49 -2.30
N HIS A 107 -5.63 11.23 -3.48
CA HIS A 107 -5.43 12.24 -4.52
C HIS A 107 -6.78 12.73 -5.09
N GLU A 108 -7.65 11.80 -5.48
CA GLU A 108 -8.94 12.09 -6.15
C GLU A 108 -9.94 12.79 -5.23
N THR A 109 -9.95 12.46 -3.94
CA THR A 109 -10.94 12.98 -2.98
C THR A 109 -10.40 14.11 -2.08
N GLY A 110 -9.14 14.51 -2.26
CA GLY A 110 -8.47 15.44 -1.36
C GLY A 110 -8.41 14.90 0.07
N TYR A 111 -7.92 13.68 0.25
CA TYR A 111 -7.87 12.98 1.55
C TYR A 111 -9.26 12.74 2.16
N PHE A 112 -10.23 12.32 1.34
CA PHE A 112 -11.63 12.12 1.72
C PHE A 112 -12.33 13.36 2.28
N LYS A 113 -11.91 14.55 1.82
CA LYS A 113 -12.66 15.80 2.05
C LYS A 113 -13.81 15.95 1.07
N PHE A 114 -13.66 15.32 -0.11
CA PHE A 114 -14.58 15.50 -1.23
C PHE A 114 -14.73 16.99 -1.63
N GLY A 115 -15.91 17.42 -2.04
CA GLY A 115 -16.16 18.85 -2.40
C GLY A 115 -16.20 19.12 -3.90
N GLY A 116 -16.02 18.06 -4.73
CA GLY A 116 -16.19 18.12 -6.18
C GLY A 116 -17.56 17.54 -6.63
N ILE A 117 -17.55 16.88 -7.79
CA ILE A 117 -18.72 16.25 -8.39
C ILE A 117 -19.19 15.06 -7.55
N VAL A 118 -18.28 14.30 -6.95
CA VAL A 118 -18.57 13.13 -6.14
C VAL A 118 -18.93 13.52 -4.71
N LEU A 119 -20.04 12.98 -4.22
CA LEU A 119 -20.47 13.14 -2.83
C LEU A 119 -19.96 11.99 -1.95
N PRO A 120 -19.70 12.23 -0.64
CA PRO A 120 -19.29 11.19 0.30
C PRO A 120 -20.24 9.98 0.34
N THR A 121 -21.54 10.21 0.15
CA THR A 121 -22.59 9.17 0.16
C THR A 121 -22.59 8.24 -1.04
N GLN A 122 -21.80 8.54 -2.08
CA GLN A 122 -21.72 7.72 -3.29
C GLN A 122 -20.75 6.55 -3.17
N ASN A 123 -19.98 6.44 -2.09
CA ASN A 123 -18.93 5.42 -1.92
C ASN A 123 -17.95 5.32 -3.13
N ASN A 124 -17.74 6.44 -3.82
CA ASN A 124 -16.91 6.54 -5.01
C ASN A 124 -15.61 7.27 -4.65
N TYR A 125 -14.55 6.50 -4.47
CA TYR A 125 -13.29 7.02 -3.93
C TYR A 125 -12.29 7.44 -5.01
N ALA A 126 -12.66 7.29 -6.30
CA ALA A 126 -11.75 7.54 -7.42
C ALA A 126 -12.39 8.35 -8.57
N GLY A 127 -13.52 8.97 -8.32
CA GLY A 127 -14.17 9.79 -9.33
C GLY A 127 -14.71 9.01 -10.54
N ILE A 128 -15.02 7.71 -10.40
CA ILE A 128 -15.52 6.89 -11.50
C ILE A 128 -16.80 7.52 -12.06
N GLY A 129 -16.81 7.78 -13.38
CA GLY A 129 -17.95 8.41 -14.05
C GLY A 129 -18.14 9.91 -13.77
N ALA A 130 -17.22 10.56 -13.09
CA ALA A 130 -17.18 12.01 -12.95
C ALA A 130 -16.66 12.63 -14.26
N LEU A 131 -17.56 13.08 -15.11
CA LEU A 131 -17.22 13.69 -16.39
C LEU A 131 -17.30 15.21 -16.32
N ASN A 132 -16.51 15.90 -17.14
CA ASN A 132 -16.60 17.34 -17.28
C ASN A 132 -18.03 17.75 -17.70
N GLY A 133 -18.63 18.68 -16.96
CA GLY A 133 -20.00 19.11 -17.18
C GLY A 133 -21.06 18.37 -16.36
N ASN A 134 -20.70 17.31 -15.61
CA ASN A 134 -21.62 16.68 -14.67
C ASN A 134 -21.96 17.63 -13.51
N ALA A 135 -23.21 17.63 -13.07
CA ALA A 135 -23.60 18.23 -11.82
C ALA A 135 -23.09 17.37 -10.62
N THR A 136 -23.02 17.99 -9.44
CA THR A 136 -22.67 17.27 -8.19
C THR A 136 -23.61 16.08 -7.99
N GLY A 137 -23.04 14.91 -7.67
CA GLY A 137 -23.77 13.65 -7.46
C GLY A 137 -24.07 12.86 -8.74
N GLN A 138 -23.70 13.32 -9.94
CA GLN A 138 -23.93 12.59 -11.20
C GLN A 138 -22.83 11.58 -11.56
N ALA A 139 -21.78 11.45 -10.76
CA ALA A 139 -20.79 10.37 -10.91
C ALA A 139 -21.39 9.02 -10.51
N ALA A 140 -20.67 7.92 -10.76
CA ALA A 140 -21.09 6.60 -10.31
C ALA A 140 -21.31 6.56 -8.79
N SER A 141 -22.31 5.80 -8.36
CA SER A 141 -22.67 5.61 -6.96
C SER A 141 -22.73 4.12 -6.66
N PHE A 142 -22.16 3.71 -5.54
CA PHE A 142 -22.07 2.31 -5.12
C PHE A 142 -22.85 2.08 -3.82
N PRO A 143 -23.46 0.89 -3.64
CA PRO A 143 -24.37 0.63 -2.53
C PRO A 143 -23.66 0.64 -1.16
N ASP A 144 -22.38 0.30 -1.14
CA ASP A 144 -21.57 0.20 0.07
C ASP A 144 -20.10 0.52 -0.23
N PRO A 145 -19.26 0.77 0.80
CA PRO A 145 -17.85 1.11 0.63
C PRO A 145 -17.03 0.04 -0.09
N ARG A 146 -17.27 -1.24 0.21
CA ARG A 146 -16.53 -2.36 -0.40
C ARG A 146 -16.78 -2.44 -1.90
N THR A 147 -18.03 -2.28 -2.33
CA THR A 147 -18.39 -2.24 -3.75
C THR A 147 -17.72 -1.06 -4.46
N GLY A 148 -17.64 0.10 -3.81
CA GLY A 148 -16.94 1.26 -4.37
C GLY A 148 -15.43 1.05 -4.50
N VAL A 149 -14.80 0.45 -3.50
CA VAL A 149 -13.37 0.06 -3.53
C VAL A 149 -13.15 -0.97 -4.64
N ARG A 150 -13.97 -2.02 -4.71
CA ARG A 150 -13.89 -3.06 -5.78
C ARG A 150 -13.98 -2.44 -7.16
N ALA A 151 -14.89 -1.51 -7.38
CA ALA A 151 -15.02 -0.82 -8.67
C ALA A 151 -13.71 -0.10 -9.07
N GLN A 152 -13.07 0.59 -8.12
CA GLN A 152 -11.79 1.26 -8.37
C GLN A 152 -10.65 0.26 -8.64
N ILE A 153 -10.55 -0.81 -7.87
CA ILE A 153 -9.58 -1.88 -8.07
C ILE A 153 -9.74 -2.49 -9.47
N GLN A 154 -10.97 -2.80 -9.87
CA GLN A 154 -11.28 -3.35 -11.20
C GLN A 154 -10.93 -2.35 -12.32
N HIS A 155 -11.18 -1.08 -12.11
CA HIS A 155 -10.83 -0.03 -13.07
C HIS A 155 -9.30 0.10 -13.22
N LEU A 156 -8.54 0.05 -12.12
CA LEU A 156 -7.07 0.01 -12.16
C LEU A 156 -6.56 -1.26 -12.84
N LYS A 157 -7.17 -2.43 -12.57
CA LYS A 157 -6.84 -3.68 -13.28
C LYS A 157 -7.10 -3.56 -14.78
N ALA A 158 -8.16 -2.85 -15.19
CA ALA A 158 -8.43 -2.62 -16.59
C ALA A 158 -7.28 -1.86 -17.28
N TYR A 159 -6.76 -0.80 -16.66
CA TYR A 159 -5.60 -0.09 -17.16
C TYR A 159 -4.31 -0.91 -17.13
N ALA A 160 -4.09 -1.68 -16.06
CA ALA A 160 -2.81 -2.33 -15.81
C ALA A 160 -2.64 -3.67 -16.51
N SER A 161 -3.73 -4.41 -16.79
CA SER A 161 -3.67 -5.80 -17.23
C SER A 161 -4.77 -6.18 -18.20
N THR A 162 -4.52 -7.20 -19.00
CA THR A 162 -5.53 -7.85 -19.85
C THR A 162 -6.16 -9.09 -19.19
N GLU A 163 -5.72 -9.44 -17.98
CA GLU A 163 -6.26 -10.58 -17.24
C GLU A 163 -7.74 -10.40 -16.90
N ALA A 164 -8.49 -11.48 -16.84
CA ALA A 164 -9.88 -11.45 -16.43
C ALA A 164 -10.03 -11.00 -14.98
N LEU A 165 -11.20 -10.43 -14.65
CA LEU A 165 -11.58 -10.17 -13.26
C LEU A 165 -11.80 -11.49 -12.52
N VAL A 166 -11.47 -11.51 -11.23
CA VAL A 166 -11.74 -12.63 -10.32
C VAL A 166 -13.15 -12.53 -9.77
N ASN A 167 -13.56 -11.32 -9.38
CA ASN A 167 -14.88 -11.05 -8.84
C ASN A 167 -15.84 -10.55 -9.94
N GLU A 168 -17.15 -10.59 -9.66
CA GLU A 168 -18.17 -9.96 -10.51
C GLU A 168 -17.82 -8.50 -10.77
N CYS A 169 -17.96 -8.07 -12.03
CA CYS A 169 -17.67 -6.70 -12.44
C CYS A 169 -18.68 -5.73 -11.86
N VAL A 170 -18.24 -4.83 -11.02
CA VAL A 170 -19.03 -3.73 -10.45
C VAL A 170 -18.62 -2.35 -10.96
N ASP A 171 -17.53 -2.27 -11.72
CA ASP A 171 -17.09 -1.04 -12.37
C ASP A 171 -17.92 -0.77 -13.64
N PRO A 172 -18.76 0.29 -13.66
CA PRO A 172 -19.62 0.59 -14.82
C PRO A 172 -18.81 1.06 -16.04
N ARG A 173 -17.54 1.35 -15.89
CA ARG A 173 -16.66 1.85 -16.95
C ARG A 173 -15.58 0.85 -17.38
N PHE A 174 -15.56 -0.34 -16.81
CA PHE A 174 -14.53 -1.36 -17.07
C PHE A 174 -14.34 -1.65 -18.58
N SER A 175 -15.45 -1.82 -19.30
CA SER A 175 -15.43 -2.12 -20.73
C SER A 175 -15.03 -0.93 -21.63
N LEU A 176 -14.95 0.28 -21.07
CA LEU A 176 -14.58 1.49 -21.79
C LEU A 176 -13.06 1.76 -21.76
N VAL A 177 -12.33 1.03 -20.93
CA VAL A 177 -10.89 1.18 -20.79
C VAL A 177 -10.16 0.34 -21.84
N ALA A 178 -9.20 0.94 -22.55
CA ALA A 178 -8.24 0.17 -23.32
C ALA A 178 -7.35 -0.64 -22.38
N ARG A 179 -7.46 -1.99 -22.47
CA ARG A 179 -6.87 -2.90 -21.50
C ARG A 179 -5.34 -2.96 -21.60
N GLY A 180 -4.69 -2.92 -20.43
CA GLY A 180 -3.24 -3.14 -20.30
C GLY A 180 -2.36 -1.96 -20.80
N VAL A 181 -2.95 -0.79 -21.03
CA VAL A 181 -2.19 0.37 -21.58
C VAL A 181 -1.36 1.10 -20.51
N ALA A 182 -1.62 0.91 -19.23
CA ALA A 182 -0.90 1.56 -18.14
C ALA A 182 -0.57 0.56 -17.01
N PRO A 183 0.44 -0.33 -17.19
CA PRO A 183 0.86 -1.28 -16.15
C PRO A 183 1.54 -0.61 -14.95
N TYR A 184 1.95 0.65 -15.09
CA TYR A 184 2.65 1.42 -14.07
C TYR A 184 1.84 2.63 -13.63
N VAL A 185 1.95 2.99 -12.35
CA VAL A 185 1.26 4.14 -11.75
C VAL A 185 1.60 5.44 -12.49
N GLU A 186 2.86 5.61 -12.87
CA GLU A 186 3.36 6.78 -13.60
C GLU A 186 2.65 6.98 -14.95
N TRP A 187 2.14 5.91 -15.56
CA TRP A 187 1.42 5.93 -16.84
C TRP A 187 -0.10 6.14 -16.72
N LEU A 188 -0.61 6.36 -15.50
CA LEU A 188 -2.03 6.71 -15.32
C LEU A 188 -2.37 8.14 -15.80
N GLY A 189 -1.39 9.01 -15.96
CA GLY A 189 -1.56 10.29 -16.70
C GLY A 189 -1.35 10.09 -18.19
N ALA A 190 -2.31 10.45 -19.04
CA ALA A 190 -2.21 10.27 -20.49
C ALA A 190 -1.00 11.01 -21.10
N ALA A 191 -0.63 12.17 -20.55
CA ALA A 191 0.55 12.93 -21.00
C ALA A 191 1.88 12.24 -20.68
N ASP A 192 1.91 11.37 -19.66
CA ASP A 192 3.11 10.67 -19.21
C ASP A 192 3.17 9.23 -19.74
N ASN A 193 2.09 8.75 -20.35
CA ASN A 193 1.98 7.42 -20.92
C ASN A 193 2.50 7.41 -22.36
N PRO A 194 3.40 6.48 -22.75
CA PRO A 194 3.91 6.37 -24.11
C PRO A 194 2.84 6.19 -25.20
N GLN A 195 1.66 5.66 -24.83
CA GLN A 195 0.54 5.46 -25.74
C GLN A 195 -0.46 6.62 -25.74
N GLY A 196 -0.23 7.67 -24.94
CA GLY A 196 -1.15 8.80 -24.81
C GLY A 196 -2.51 8.45 -24.19
N CYS A 197 -2.60 7.34 -23.47
CA CYS A 197 -3.80 6.84 -22.81
C CYS A 197 -3.61 6.79 -21.32
N GLY A 198 -4.66 7.02 -20.51
CA GLY A 198 -4.53 6.95 -19.07
C GLY A 198 -5.85 7.27 -18.36
N TRP A 199 -5.80 7.16 -17.04
CA TRP A 199 -6.89 7.51 -16.15
C TRP A 199 -7.21 9.01 -16.20
N ALA A 200 -6.18 9.84 -16.07
CA ALA A 200 -6.30 11.30 -16.11
C ALA A 200 -5.87 11.86 -17.48
N VAL A 201 -6.70 12.78 -18.03
CA VAL A 201 -6.44 13.42 -19.32
C VAL A 201 -6.53 14.95 -19.17
N PRO A 202 -5.48 15.73 -19.51
CA PRO A 202 -4.15 15.31 -19.97
C PRO A 202 -3.28 14.64 -18.91
N GLY A 203 -3.49 14.92 -17.61
CA GLY A 203 -2.94 14.22 -16.45
C GLY A 203 -1.42 14.25 -16.30
N ALA A 204 -0.71 15.26 -16.82
CA ALA A 204 0.72 15.40 -16.61
C ALA A 204 1.09 15.40 -15.12
N GLY A 205 2.00 14.49 -14.71
CA GLY A 205 2.41 14.30 -13.31
C GLY A 205 1.39 13.61 -12.41
N TYR A 206 0.26 13.15 -12.94
CA TYR A 206 -0.79 12.48 -12.17
C TYR A 206 -0.25 11.25 -11.43
N GLY A 207 0.39 10.33 -12.16
CA GLY A 207 0.98 9.13 -11.58
C GLY A 207 2.11 9.43 -10.59
N ALA A 208 2.98 10.39 -10.93
CA ALA A 208 4.06 10.82 -10.03
C ALA A 208 3.55 11.35 -8.68
N ASN A 209 2.40 12.05 -8.67
CA ASN A 209 1.77 12.50 -7.43
C ASN A 209 1.26 11.31 -6.59
N ILE A 210 0.69 10.29 -7.22
CA ILE A 210 0.24 9.06 -6.52
C ILE A 210 1.44 8.31 -5.93
N VAL A 211 2.52 8.14 -6.69
CA VAL A 211 3.77 7.51 -6.21
C VAL A 211 4.35 8.26 -5.03
N LYS A 212 4.35 9.60 -5.08
CA LYS A 212 4.79 10.43 -3.95
C LYS A 212 3.93 10.20 -2.71
N LEU A 213 2.60 10.13 -2.86
CA LEU A 213 1.69 9.83 -1.74
C LEU A 213 1.94 8.44 -1.18
N LEU A 214 2.13 7.45 -2.05
CA LEU A 214 2.45 6.07 -1.65
C LEU A 214 3.74 6.00 -0.84
N GLY A 215 4.81 6.68 -1.28
CA GLY A 215 6.06 6.76 -0.52
C GLY A 215 5.86 7.39 0.87
N GLN A 216 5.03 8.43 0.98
CA GLN A 216 4.70 9.05 2.26
C GLN A 216 3.85 8.15 3.17
N ILE A 217 2.97 7.32 2.60
CA ILE A 217 2.20 6.30 3.33
C ILE A 217 3.16 5.24 3.89
N MET A 218 4.04 4.70 3.06
CA MET A 218 5.00 3.67 3.45
C MET A 218 6.00 4.14 4.51
N ALA A 219 6.29 5.43 4.55
CA ALA A 219 7.17 6.05 5.55
C ALA A 219 6.47 6.29 6.91
N GLN A 220 5.17 5.97 7.06
CA GLN A 220 4.51 6.10 8.36
C GLN A 220 5.03 5.04 9.33
N GLU A 221 5.58 5.50 10.45
CA GLU A 221 5.87 4.63 11.57
C GLU A 221 4.55 4.18 12.18
N THR A 222 4.27 2.90 12.10
CA THR A 222 3.16 2.32 12.86
C THR A 222 3.62 2.13 14.30
N PRO A 223 2.81 2.51 15.31
CA PRO A 223 3.05 2.05 16.66
C PRO A 223 3.20 0.53 16.57
N GLN A 224 4.37 0.03 16.91
CA GLN A 224 4.57 -1.40 16.97
C GLN A 224 3.49 -1.91 17.92
N ALA A 225 2.57 -2.75 17.41
CA ALA A 225 1.68 -3.47 18.29
C ALA A 225 2.58 -4.03 19.40
N PRO A 226 2.19 -3.93 20.69
CA PRO A 226 2.93 -4.64 21.72
C PRO A 226 3.17 -6.03 21.15
N ALA A 227 4.44 -6.44 21.05
CA ALA A 227 4.75 -7.75 20.50
C ALA A 227 3.71 -8.69 21.09
N GLU A 228 2.89 -9.33 20.23
CA GLU A 228 2.01 -10.39 20.75
C GLU A 228 2.95 -11.24 21.59
N PRO A 229 2.62 -11.52 22.85
CA PRO A 229 3.49 -12.33 23.67
C PRO A 229 3.81 -13.54 22.82
N GLU A 230 5.10 -13.72 22.49
CA GLU A 230 5.52 -14.84 21.66
C GLU A 230 4.74 -16.03 22.17
N ASN A 231 3.91 -16.62 21.32
CA ASN A 231 3.13 -17.78 21.75
C ASN A 231 4.16 -18.87 22.06
N ASP A 232 4.61 -18.88 23.31
CA ASP A 232 5.61 -19.83 23.83
C ASP A 232 5.07 -21.27 23.84
N GLY A 233 3.85 -21.43 23.32
CA GLY A 233 3.15 -22.69 23.20
C GLY A 233 2.51 -23.19 24.51
N TYR A 234 2.56 -22.37 25.55
CA TYR A 234 1.86 -22.66 26.80
C TYR A 234 0.46 -22.05 26.80
N PRO A 235 -0.51 -22.67 27.53
CA PRO A 235 -1.82 -22.07 27.78
C PRO A 235 -1.71 -20.72 28.47
N GLU A 236 -2.65 -19.82 28.18
CA GLU A 236 -2.72 -18.51 28.80
C GLU A 236 -2.79 -18.63 30.34
N GLY A 237 -1.97 -17.83 31.04
CA GLY A 237 -1.94 -17.84 32.49
C GLY A 237 -1.03 -18.91 33.13
N THR A 238 -0.27 -19.69 32.33
CA THR A 238 0.73 -20.62 32.85
C THR A 238 1.81 -19.86 33.61
N PRO A 239 2.01 -20.14 34.94
CA PRO A 239 3.02 -19.47 35.76
C PRO A 239 4.46 -19.69 35.24
N ASP A 240 5.32 -18.68 35.35
CA ASP A 240 6.70 -18.73 34.83
C ASP A 240 7.51 -19.86 35.46
N TRP A 241 7.35 -20.15 36.78
CA TRP A 241 8.08 -21.24 37.41
C TRP A 241 7.73 -22.62 36.82
N GLN A 242 6.51 -22.78 36.31
CA GLN A 242 6.11 -24.01 35.63
C GLN A 242 6.77 -24.12 34.26
N LYS A 243 6.81 -23.02 33.52
CA LYS A 243 7.49 -22.95 32.21
C LYS A 243 8.99 -23.24 32.37
N GLU A 244 9.64 -22.60 33.33
CA GLU A 244 11.08 -22.83 33.63
C GLU A 244 11.35 -24.30 34.01
N GLY A 245 10.52 -24.89 34.87
CA GLY A 245 10.66 -26.30 35.24
C GLY A 245 10.49 -27.24 34.07
N PHE A 246 9.54 -26.96 33.19
CA PHE A 246 9.32 -27.75 31.99
C PHE A 246 10.48 -27.65 31.00
N GLU A 247 11.01 -26.46 30.74
CA GLU A 247 12.14 -26.29 29.83
C GLU A 247 13.43 -26.97 30.33
N ILE A 248 13.62 -27.04 31.64
CA ILE A 248 14.72 -27.83 32.25
C ILE A 248 14.57 -29.31 31.90
N LEU A 249 13.35 -29.86 31.96
CA LEU A 249 13.11 -31.27 31.64
C LEU A 249 13.28 -31.55 30.14
N VAL A 250 12.94 -30.60 29.28
CA VAL A 250 13.19 -30.67 27.84
C VAL A 250 14.71 -30.67 27.56
N GLN A 251 15.45 -29.73 28.14
CA GLN A 251 16.90 -29.62 27.97
C GLN A 251 17.65 -30.86 28.44
N ARG A 252 17.14 -31.54 29.49
CA ARG A 252 17.70 -32.79 29.97
C ARG A 252 17.31 -34.02 29.16
N GLY A 253 16.50 -33.83 28.08
CA GLY A 253 16.04 -34.93 27.23
C GLY A 253 15.01 -35.86 27.90
N ILE A 254 14.43 -35.44 29.02
CA ILE A 254 13.40 -36.21 29.76
C ILE A 254 12.08 -36.11 29.00
N ILE A 255 11.80 -34.94 28.42
CA ILE A 255 10.62 -34.70 27.56
C ILE A 255 11.06 -34.61 26.10
N ASN A 256 10.61 -35.56 25.27
CA ASN A 256 11.03 -35.67 23.88
C ASN A 256 10.08 -35.02 22.87
N SER A 257 8.87 -34.60 23.29
CA SER A 257 7.84 -34.01 22.43
C SER A 257 7.26 -32.75 23.08
N PRO A 258 8.07 -31.66 23.21
CA PRO A 258 7.69 -30.51 24.04
C PRO A 258 6.40 -29.84 23.56
N ASN A 259 6.17 -29.72 22.24
CA ASN A 259 4.96 -29.09 21.72
C ASN A 259 3.66 -29.84 22.07
N VAL A 260 3.72 -31.17 22.16
CA VAL A 260 2.57 -31.99 22.57
C VAL A 260 2.22 -31.75 24.05
N TRP A 261 3.25 -31.58 24.88
CA TRP A 261 3.08 -31.31 26.30
C TRP A 261 2.65 -29.87 26.56
N LYS A 262 3.24 -28.91 25.86
CA LYS A 262 2.84 -27.49 25.96
C LYS A 262 1.36 -27.28 25.64
N ALA A 263 0.85 -27.89 24.58
CA ALA A 263 -0.55 -27.77 24.15
C ALA A 263 -1.57 -28.30 25.17
N ARG A 264 -1.15 -29.04 26.18
CA ARG A 264 -2.01 -29.62 27.23
C ARG A 264 -1.51 -29.34 28.64
N PHE A 265 -0.77 -28.30 28.82
CA PHE A 265 -0.08 -27.97 30.05
C PHE A 265 -1.05 -27.67 31.23
N ASP A 266 -2.26 -27.23 30.91
CA ASP A 266 -3.38 -26.98 31.82
C ASP A 266 -4.26 -28.21 32.10
N GLN A 267 -3.95 -29.37 31.46
CA GLN A 267 -4.73 -30.59 31.60
C GLN A 267 -4.16 -31.51 32.70
N PRO A 268 -4.98 -32.35 33.30
CA PRO A 268 -4.50 -33.33 34.25
C PRO A 268 -3.53 -34.30 33.62
N ILE A 269 -2.38 -34.53 34.27
CA ILE A 269 -1.41 -35.55 33.87
C ILE A 269 -1.83 -36.92 34.44
N MET A 270 -1.73 -37.94 33.62
CA MET A 270 -2.01 -39.31 34.08
C MET A 270 -0.84 -39.90 34.87
N VAL A 271 -1.14 -40.77 35.88
CA VAL A 271 -0.13 -41.40 36.73
C VAL A 271 0.93 -42.13 35.88
N GLY A 272 0.53 -42.79 34.79
CA GLY A 272 1.45 -43.46 33.89
C GLY A 272 2.42 -42.52 33.18
N GLU A 273 1.99 -41.31 32.84
CA GLU A 273 2.83 -40.27 32.23
C GLU A 273 3.85 -39.74 33.25
N ILE A 274 3.42 -39.52 34.52
CA ILE A 274 4.31 -39.11 35.61
C ILE A 274 5.39 -40.18 35.84
N LEU A 275 5.00 -41.45 35.92
CA LEU A 275 5.94 -42.58 36.10
C LEU A 275 6.94 -42.68 34.92
N ALA A 276 6.49 -42.45 33.70
CA ALA A 276 7.35 -42.43 32.53
C ALA A 276 8.37 -41.27 32.56
N ILE A 277 8.00 -40.10 33.08
CA ILE A 277 8.90 -38.96 33.28
C ILE A 277 9.92 -39.28 34.38
N ILE A 278 9.47 -39.75 35.53
CA ILE A 278 10.35 -40.07 36.67
C ILE A 278 11.35 -41.20 36.26
N GLY A 279 10.92 -42.18 35.50
CA GLY A 279 11.80 -43.27 35.04
C GLY A 279 12.89 -42.86 34.09
N ARG A 280 12.88 -41.61 33.57
CA ARG A 280 13.91 -41.00 32.73
C ARG A 280 14.84 -40.04 33.47
N MET A 281 14.49 -39.67 34.70
CA MET A 281 15.32 -38.83 35.54
C MET A 281 16.49 -39.59 36.15
#